data_c19ca8fd3a197902eb8b980b8361d265
#
_entry.id   c19ca8fd3a197902eb8b980b8361d265
#
_cell.length_a   1.000
_cell.length_b   1.000
_cell.length_c   1.000
_cell.angle_alpha   90.00
_cell.angle_beta   90.00
_cell.angle_gamma   90.00
#
_symmetry.space_group_name_H-M   'P 1'
#
loop_
_entity.id
_entity.type
_entity.pdbx_description
1 polymer ?
#
loop_
_entity_poly.entity_id
_entity_poly.type
_entity_poly.pdbx_seq_one_letter_code
_entity_poly.pdbx_strand_id
1 'polypeptide(L)'
;MQDILVVVDMQNDFIDGALGTKEAVAIVPKVEERIRNFKGTVLFTRDTHESWYLDTQEGKKLPVPHCIRNTEGWQIRNELDSLRKTEPIDKETFGSTDLAAELVAMNIDDEIGSITFVGLCTDICVISNALLVKAALPEVPIIVDAACCAGVTPESHENALKAMEMCQVEVVR
;
A
#
# COMPACT_ATOMS: atom_id res chain seq x y z
N MET A 1 -1.20 17.14 -16.22
CA MET A 1 -1.76 16.74 -14.90
C MET A 1 -2.17 15.29 -14.97
N GLN A 2 -1.69 14.45 -14.08
CA GLN A 2 -1.93 13.02 -14.05
C GLN A 2 -2.47 12.60 -12.67
N ASP A 3 -3.27 11.53 -12.62
CA ASP A 3 -3.69 10.88 -11.39
C ASP A 3 -2.84 9.63 -11.15
N ILE A 4 -2.56 9.34 -9.87
CA ILE A 4 -1.76 8.19 -9.46
C ILE A 4 -2.60 7.27 -8.58
N LEU A 5 -2.52 5.96 -8.84
CA LEU A 5 -3.01 4.91 -7.96
C LEU A 5 -1.83 4.15 -7.36
N VAL A 6 -1.73 4.12 -6.05
CA VAL A 6 -0.72 3.34 -5.33
C VAL A 6 -1.36 2.10 -4.73
N VAL A 7 -0.94 0.94 -5.21
CA VAL A 7 -1.37 -0.37 -4.72
C VAL A 7 -0.36 -0.85 -3.70
N VAL A 8 -0.75 -0.82 -2.42
CA VAL A 8 0.16 -1.06 -1.29
C VAL A 8 0.13 -2.53 -0.91
N ASP A 9 1.29 -3.19 -1.04
CA ASP A 9 1.63 -4.50 -0.45
C ASP A 9 0.57 -5.59 -0.64
N MET A 10 -0.02 -5.69 -1.83
CA MET A 10 -1.00 -6.73 -2.16
C MET A 10 -0.30 -8.07 -2.45
N GLN A 11 0.42 -8.57 -1.43
CA GLN A 11 1.27 -9.75 -1.46
C GLN A 11 0.58 -10.97 -0.85
N ASN A 12 1.00 -12.18 -1.26
CA ASN A 12 0.36 -13.41 -0.83
C ASN A 12 0.36 -13.58 0.70
N ASP A 13 1.47 -13.24 1.39
CA ASP A 13 1.56 -13.37 2.85
C ASP A 13 0.54 -12.49 3.60
N PHE A 14 0.18 -11.33 3.06
CA PHE A 14 -0.82 -10.45 3.65
C PHE A 14 -2.26 -10.77 3.24
N ILE A 15 -2.45 -11.52 2.16
CA ILE A 15 -3.79 -11.87 1.64
C ILE A 15 -4.32 -13.14 2.29
N ASP A 16 -3.64 -14.27 2.11
CA ASP A 16 -4.03 -15.58 2.63
C ASP A 16 -2.83 -16.42 3.14
N GLY A 17 -1.63 -15.83 3.20
CA GLY A 17 -0.42 -16.44 3.74
C GLY A 17 -0.24 -16.21 5.24
N ALA A 18 1.01 -16.03 5.68
CA ALA A 18 1.40 -15.98 7.09
C ALA A 18 0.64 -14.94 7.94
N LEU A 19 0.28 -13.81 7.36
CA LEU A 19 -0.48 -12.71 7.99
C LEU A 19 -1.82 -12.45 7.29
N GLY A 20 -2.34 -13.42 6.56
CA GLY A 20 -3.58 -13.31 5.80
C GLY A 20 -4.82 -13.16 6.68
N THR A 21 -5.83 -12.45 6.13
CA THR A 21 -7.14 -12.27 6.75
C THR A 21 -8.25 -12.47 5.71
N LYS A 22 -9.46 -12.78 6.17
CA LYS A 22 -10.62 -12.89 5.27
C LYS A 22 -10.95 -11.55 4.60
N GLU A 23 -10.72 -10.45 5.31
CA GLU A 23 -10.92 -9.10 4.81
C GLU A 23 -9.92 -8.77 3.69
N ALA A 24 -8.65 -9.18 3.85
CA ALA A 24 -7.63 -9.02 2.80
C ALA A 24 -7.97 -9.81 1.53
N VAL A 25 -8.45 -11.05 1.68
CA VAL A 25 -8.95 -11.85 0.54
C VAL A 25 -10.11 -11.15 -0.16
N ALA A 26 -11.04 -10.60 0.62
CA ALA A 26 -12.26 -9.96 0.08
C ALA A 26 -11.99 -8.70 -0.75
N ILE A 27 -10.87 -7.99 -0.53
CA ILE A 27 -10.55 -6.79 -1.30
C ILE A 27 -9.84 -7.09 -2.63
N VAL A 28 -9.28 -8.27 -2.83
CA VAL A 28 -8.50 -8.59 -4.06
C VAL A 28 -9.30 -8.27 -5.33
N PRO A 29 -10.55 -8.76 -5.53
CA PRO A 29 -11.31 -8.44 -6.74
C PRO A 29 -11.66 -6.95 -6.85
N LYS A 30 -11.84 -6.24 -5.74
CA LYS A 30 -12.12 -4.81 -5.74
C LYS A 30 -10.90 -4.00 -6.17
N VAL A 31 -9.72 -4.36 -5.68
CA VAL A 31 -8.45 -3.74 -6.09
C VAL A 31 -8.18 -4.04 -7.57
N GLU A 32 -8.43 -5.27 -8.03
CA GLU A 32 -8.31 -5.62 -9.44
C GLU A 32 -9.21 -4.74 -10.33
N GLU A 33 -10.48 -4.61 -9.97
CA GLU A 33 -11.43 -3.75 -10.68
C GLU A 33 -10.99 -2.28 -10.65
N ARG A 34 -10.50 -1.80 -9.51
CA ARG A 34 -9.99 -0.43 -9.36
C ARG A 34 -8.80 -0.16 -10.28
N ILE A 35 -7.84 -1.10 -10.37
CA ILE A 35 -6.70 -0.99 -11.28
C ILE A 35 -7.15 -0.97 -12.74
N ARG A 36 -8.03 -1.89 -13.14
CA ARG A 36 -8.52 -1.99 -14.53
C ARG A 36 -9.24 -0.74 -15.01
N ASN A 37 -9.97 -0.07 -14.13
CA ASN A 37 -10.76 1.12 -14.44
C ASN A 37 -10.01 2.43 -14.21
N PHE A 38 -8.80 2.39 -13.63
CA PHE A 38 -8.05 3.60 -13.33
C PHE A 38 -7.44 4.22 -14.59
N LYS A 39 -7.66 5.54 -14.73
CA LYS A 39 -7.13 6.32 -15.86
C LYS A 39 -5.99 7.20 -15.37
N GLY A 40 -4.80 6.61 -15.28
CA GLY A 40 -3.62 7.28 -14.79
C GLY A 40 -2.47 6.30 -14.61
N THR A 41 -1.48 6.70 -13.87
CA THR A 41 -0.33 5.84 -13.55
C THR A 41 -0.63 4.98 -12.32
N VAL A 42 -0.33 3.68 -12.41
CA VAL A 42 -0.48 2.74 -11.30
C VAL A 42 0.89 2.29 -10.82
N LEU A 43 1.19 2.56 -9.56
CA LEU A 43 2.41 2.14 -8.87
C LEU A 43 2.07 1.04 -7.86
N PHE A 44 3.01 0.13 -7.64
CA PHE A 44 2.89 -0.92 -6.64
C PHE A 44 4.02 -0.81 -5.64
N THR A 45 3.72 -0.99 -4.35
CA THR A 45 4.74 -1.26 -3.35
C THR A 45 4.76 -2.72 -2.98
N ARG A 46 5.90 -3.19 -2.49
CA ARG A 46 6.09 -4.55 -2.07
C ARG A 46 6.95 -4.57 -0.80
N ASP A 47 6.33 -4.94 0.31
CA ASP A 47 7.02 -5.14 1.58
C ASP A 47 8.07 -6.24 1.43
N THR A 48 9.29 -5.99 1.87
CA THR A 48 10.42 -6.88 1.57
C THR A 48 11.30 -7.03 2.80
N HIS A 49 11.39 -8.26 3.29
CA HIS A 49 12.26 -8.64 4.40
C HIS A 49 13.30 -9.65 3.94
N GLU A 50 14.39 -9.73 4.69
CA GLU A 50 15.45 -10.70 4.46
C GLU A 50 15.32 -11.89 5.41
N SER A 51 16.08 -12.95 5.18
CA SER A 51 16.03 -14.18 5.99
C SER A 51 16.30 -13.98 7.47
N TRP A 52 16.95 -12.87 7.85
CA TRP A 52 17.21 -12.48 9.26
C TRP A 52 16.13 -11.56 9.85
N TYR A 53 14.93 -11.57 9.29
CA TYR A 53 13.79 -10.75 9.77
C TYR A 53 13.59 -10.79 11.29
N LEU A 54 13.71 -11.98 11.91
CA LEU A 54 13.53 -12.15 13.36
C LEU A 54 14.57 -11.42 14.22
N ASP A 55 15.70 -11.03 13.63
CA ASP A 55 16.74 -10.24 14.32
C ASP A 55 16.45 -8.74 14.26
N THR A 56 15.53 -8.31 13.43
CA THR A 56 15.13 -6.91 13.28
C THR A 56 14.26 -6.45 14.46
N GLN A 57 14.12 -5.12 14.63
CA GLN A 57 13.20 -4.56 15.61
C GLN A 57 11.75 -4.98 15.34
N GLU A 58 11.35 -5.00 14.07
CA GLU A 58 10.02 -5.42 13.66
C GLU A 58 9.79 -6.90 13.99
N GLY A 59 10.73 -7.77 13.60
CA GLY A 59 10.63 -9.20 13.86
C GLY A 59 10.62 -9.58 15.35
N LYS A 60 11.25 -8.76 16.21
CA LYS A 60 11.15 -8.93 17.66
C LYS A 60 9.78 -8.58 18.23
N LYS A 61 9.06 -7.65 17.59
CA LYS A 61 7.71 -7.23 18.01
C LYS A 61 6.62 -8.09 17.37
N LEU A 62 6.84 -8.55 16.14
CA LEU A 62 5.97 -9.44 15.38
C LEU A 62 6.79 -10.64 14.91
N PRO A 63 6.94 -11.69 15.72
CA PRO A 63 7.81 -12.82 15.41
C PRO A 63 7.16 -13.81 14.40
N VAL A 64 6.67 -13.29 13.31
CA VAL A 64 6.08 -14.04 12.20
C VAL A 64 6.82 -13.66 10.93
N PRO A 65 7.77 -14.49 10.45
CA PRO A 65 8.43 -14.25 9.17
C PRO A 65 7.41 -14.15 8.04
N HIS A 66 7.48 -13.09 7.27
CA HIS A 66 6.59 -12.81 6.13
C HIS A 66 7.31 -11.97 5.10
N CYS A 67 6.83 -12.00 3.89
CA CYS A 67 7.37 -11.22 2.78
C CYS A 67 8.91 -11.33 2.63
N ILE A 68 9.44 -12.52 2.92
CA ILE A 68 10.87 -12.79 2.76
C ILE A 68 11.19 -12.79 1.26
N ARG A 69 12.17 -12.01 0.87
CA ARG A 69 12.60 -11.83 -0.53
C ARG A 69 12.71 -13.18 -1.26
N ASN A 70 12.17 -13.22 -2.47
CA ASN A 70 12.15 -14.38 -3.36
C ASN A 70 11.31 -15.58 -2.88
N THR A 71 10.50 -15.44 -1.84
CA THR A 71 9.50 -16.46 -1.49
C THR A 71 8.17 -16.24 -2.20
N GLU A 72 7.31 -17.25 -2.25
CA GLU A 72 5.97 -17.13 -2.80
C GLU A 72 5.11 -16.12 -2.00
N GLY A 73 5.27 -16.06 -0.67
CA GLY A 73 4.58 -15.11 0.20
C GLY A 73 4.91 -13.66 -0.11
N TRP A 74 6.13 -13.38 -0.56
CA TRP A 74 6.59 -12.06 -0.96
C TRP A 74 6.01 -11.59 -2.30
N GLN A 75 5.61 -12.50 -3.19
CA GLN A 75 5.08 -12.15 -4.50
C GLN A 75 3.76 -11.37 -4.37
N ILE A 76 3.60 -10.37 -5.23
CA ILE A 76 2.31 -9.70 -5.41
C ILE A 76 1.31 -10.74 -5.93
N ARG A 77 0.08 -10.68 -5.46
CA ARG A 77 -1.00 -11.57 -5.90
C ARG A 77 -1.09 -11.57 -7.43
N ASN A 78 -1.05 -12.74 -8.04
CA ASN A 78 -0.89 -12.95 -9.48
C ASN A 78 -1.93 -12.18 -10.32
N GLU A 79 -3.20 -12.13 -9.88
CA GLU A 79 -4.27 -11.40 -10.56
C GLU A 79 -3.98 -9.90 -10.67
N LEU A 80 -3.27 -9.35 -9.67
CA LEU A 80 -2.90 -7.94 -9.63
C LEU A 80 -1.54 -7.70 -10.30
N ASP A 81 -0.58 -8.60 -10.11
CA ASP A 81 0.74 -8.52 -10.73
C ASP A 81 0.66 -8.52 -12.26
N SER A 82 -0.28 -9.29 -12.82
CA SER A 82 -0.52 -9.32 -14.27
C SER A 82 -0.99 -7.99 -14.87
N LEU A 83 -1.47 -7.06 -14.04
CA LEU A 83 -1.91 -5.74 -14.44
C LEU A 83 -0.84 -4.66 -14.29
N ARG A 84 0.25 -5.00 -13.63
CA ARG A 84 1.37 -4.10 -13.37
C ARG A 84 2.11 -3.76 -14.67
N LYS A 85 2.49 -2.49 -14.81
CA LYS A 85 3.22 -1.99 -15.99
C LYS A 85 4.65 -1.53 -15.66
N THR A 86 4.96 -1.35 -14.38
CA THR A 86 6.27 -0.90 -13.88
C THR A 86 6.77 -1.87 -12.83
N GLU A 87 8.06 -1.86 -12.53
CA GLU A 87 8.59 -2.63 -11.40
C GLU A 87 7.99 -2.13 -10.09
N PRO A 88 7.70 -3.02 -9.13
CA PRO A 88 7.21 -2.59 -7.84
C PRO A 88 8.32 -1.92 -7.04
N ILE A 89 7.96 -0.99 -6.19
CA ILE A 89 8.86 -0.33 -5.25
C ILE A 89 9.00 -1.25 -4.02
N ASP A 90 10.14 -1.90 -3.90
CA ASP A 90 10.45 -2.71 -2.72
C ASP A 90 10.76 -1.79 -1.53
N LYS A 91 10.18 -2.08 -0.38
CA LYS A 91 10.37 -1.31 0.84
C LYS A 91 10.64 -2.23 2.04
N GLU A 92 11.50 -1.80 2.94
CA GLU A 92 11.87 -2.52 4.16
C GLU A 92 11.19 -1.93 5.41
N THR A 93 10.32 -0.94 5.22
CA THR A 93 9.64 -0.17 6.26
C THR A 93 8.16 0.00 5.91
N PHE A 94 7.32 0.34 6.88
CA PHE A 94 5.88 0.50 6.65
C PHE A 94 5.59 1.58 5.63
N GLY A 95 6.13 2.79 5.81
CA GLY A 95 6.12 3.84 4.80
C GLY A 95 7.39 3.81 3.95
N SER A 96 7.28 4.05 2.65
CA SER A 96 8.39 4.05 1.70
C SER A 96 8.86 5.46 1.39
N THR A 97 10.08 5.78 1.79
CA THR A 97 10.73 7.05 1.40
C THR A 97 11.02 7.09 -0.11
N ASP A 98 11.28 5.94 -0.73
CA ASP A 98 11.53 5.84 -2.17
C ASP A 98 10.24 6.12 -2.97
N LEU A 99 9.08 5.60 -2.52
CA LEU A 99 7.79 5.97 -3.10
C LEU A 99 7.54 7.48 -3.01
N ALA A 100 7.79 8.07 -1.85
CA ALA A 100 7.61 9.50 -1.67
C ALA A 100 8.54 10.31 -2.59
N ALA A 101 9.80 9.91 -2.71
CA ALA A 101 10.77 10.56 -3.60
C ALA A 101 10.39 10.42 -5.08
N GLU A 102 9.92 9.24 -5.50
CA GLU A 102 9.43 9.01 -6.86
C GLU A 102 8.22 9.89 -7.19
N LEU A 103 7.25 9.97 -6.29
CA LEU A 103 6.06 10.82 -6.48
C LEU A 103 6.42 12.31 -6.53
N VAL A 104 7.39 12.76 -5.72
CA VAL A 104 7.90 14.14 -5.81
C VAL A 104 8.55 14.38 -7.18
N ALA A 105 9.37 13.47 -7.67
CA ALA A 105 9.99 13.59 -9.00
C ALA A 105 8.92 13.60 -10.12
N MET A 106 7.96 12.71 -10.06
CA MET A 106 6.84 12.68 -11.01
C MET A 106 6.04 13.98 -11.02
N ASN A 107 5.79 14.59 -9.84
CA ASN A 107 5.06 15.84 -9.73
C ASN A 107 5.82 17.05 -10.28
N ILE A 108 7.16 16.98 -10.31
CA ILE A 108 8.01 18.01 -10.95
C ILE A 108 7.92 17.89 -12.48
N ASP A 109 7.91 16.66 -13.00
CA ASP A 109 7.89 16.41 -14.45
C ASP A 109 6.49 16.66 -15.05
N ASP A 110 5.44 16.21 -14.38
CA ASP A 110 4.03 16.44 -14.75
C ASP A 110 3.17 16.52 -13.48
N GLU A 111 2.54 17.64 -13.26
CA GLU A 111 1.73 17.92 -12.08
C GLU A 111 0.75 16.80 -11.76
N ILE A 112 0.79 16.31 -10.52
CA ILE A 112 -0.12 15.27 -10.03
C ILE A 112 -1.43 15.91 -9.57
N GLY A 113 -2.54 15.46 -10.17
CA GLY A 113 -3.90 15.90 -9.82
C GLY A 113 -4.39 15.29 -8.51
N SER A 114 -4.15 13.99 -8.31
CA SER A 114 -4.46 13.28 -7.06
C SER A 114 -3.63 12.01 -6.91
N ILE A 115 -3.48 11.53 -5.67
CA ILE A 115 -2.86 10.24 -5.34
C ILE A 115 -3.84 9.42 -4.52
N THR A 116 -4.27 8.28 -5.08
CA THR A 116 -5.18 7.35 -4.40
C THR A 116 -4.42 6.13 -3.89
N PHE A 117 -4.62 5.78 -2.63
CA PHE A 117 -4.07 4.59 -2.00
C PHE A 117 -5.12 3.49 -1.85
N VAL A 118 -4.72 2.26 -2.18
CA VAL A 118 -5.47 1.02 -1.98
C VAL A 118 -4.52 -0.06 -1.45
N GLY A 119 -5.05 -1.10 -0.84
CA GLY A 119 -4.27 -2.29 -0.44
C GLY A 119 -4.18 -2.53 1.05
N LEU A 120 -3.04 -3.03 1.49
CA LEU A 120 -2.82 -3.63 2.81
C LEU A 120 -1.61 -3.07 3.54
N CYS A 121 -1.61 -3.05 4.85
CA CYS A 121 -2.83 -3.00 5.66
C CYS A 121 -3.20 -1.56 5.89
N THR A 122 -4.48 -1.25 5.97
CA THR A 122 -4.97 0.13 6.18
C THR A 122 -4.29 0.82 7.35
N ASP A 123 -4.15 0.10 8.46
CA ASP A 123 -3.65 0.56 9.75
C ASP A 123 -2.12 0.47 9.92
N ILE A 124 -1.41 0.01 8.90
CA ILE A 124 0.07 -0.12 8.94
C ILE A 124 0.69 0.56 7.71
N CYS A 125 0.82 -0.15 6.59
CA CYS A 125 1.54 0.35 5.42
C CYS A 125 0.75 1.40 4.64
N VAL A 126 -0.59 1.29 4.56
CA VAL A 126 -1.42 2.28 3.85
C VAL A 126 -1.35 3.63 4.55
N ILE A 127 -1.68 3.70 5.86
CA ILE A 127 -1.63 4.95 6.63
C ILE A 127 -0.21 5.54 6.64
N SER A 128 0.81 4.70 6.80
CA SER A 128 2.20 5.16 6.84
C SER A 128 2.63 5.81 5.53
N ASN A 129 2.28 5.22 4.39
CA ASN A 129 2.57 5.80 3.07
C ASN A 129 1.72 7.05 2.80
N ALA A 130 0.42 7.01 3.10
CA ALA A 130 -0.47 8.14 2.86
C ALA A 130 0.00 9.41 3.62
N LEU A 131 0.37 9.28 4.90
CA LEU A 131 0.85 10.39 5.71
C LEU A 131 2.25 10.86 5.30
N LEU A 132 3.14 9.95 4.92
CA LEU A 132 4.48 10.28 4.42
C LEU A 132 4.38 11.07 3.10
N VAL A 133 3.56 10.60 2.17
CA VAL A 133 3.32 11.29 0.89
C VAL A 133 2.61 12.62 1.10
N LYS A 134 1.64 12.69 2.02
CA LYS A 134 1.00 13.96 2.41
C LYS A 134 2.00 14.99 2.94
N ALA A 135 3.03 14.54 3.67
CA ALA A 135 4.09 15.43 4.14
C ALA A 135 5.05 15.86 3.00
N ALA A 136 5.33 14.98 2.04
CA ALA A 136 6.19 15.27 0.90
C ALA A 136 5.52 16.15 -0.16
N LEU A 137 4.21 15.99 -0.35
CA LEU A 137 3.39 16.69 -1.35
C LEU A 137 2.14 17.27 -0.69
N PRO A 138 2.28 18.31 0.16
CA PRO A 138 1.18 18.80 1.00
C PRO A 138 -0.01 19.36 0.22
N GLU A 139 0.21 19.87 -0.99
CA GLU A 139 -0.83 20.48 -1.82
C GLU A 139 -1.52 19.47 -2.77
N VAL A 140 -0.96 18.28 -2.95
CA VAL A 140 -1.59 17.23 -3.76
C VAL A 140 -2.68 16.54 -2.95
N PRO A 141 -3.91 16.41 -3.47
CA PRO A 141 -4.96 15.64 -2.84
C PRO A 141 -4.56 14.17 -2.63
N ILE A 142 -4.57 13.72 -1.37
CA ILE A 142 -4.32 12.33 -1.01
C ILE A 142 -5.64 11.67 -0.66
N ILE A 143 -5.93 10.56 -1.31
CA ILE A 143 -7.19 9.82 -1.21
C ILE A 143 -6.90 8.39 -0.75
N VAL A 144 -7.74 7.84 0.11
CA VAL A 144 -7.74 6.42 0.46
C VAL A 144 -9.09 5.84 0.10
N ASP A 145 -9.11 4.81 -0.76
CA ASP A 145 -10.30 4.07 -1.11
C ASP A 145 -10.52 2.95 -0.07
N ALA A 146 -11.35 3.21 0.91
CA ALA A 146 -11.60 2.32 2.04
C ALA A 146 -12.17 0.96 1.61
N ALA A 147 -12.97 0.92 0.55
CA ALA A 147 -13.53 -0.32 0.02
C ALA A 147 -12.48 -1.25 -0.61
N CYS A 148 -11.34 -0.68 -1.00
CA CYS A 148 -10.18 -1.35 -1.57
C CYS A 148 -9.02 -1.51 -0.57
N CYS A 149 -9.28 -1.32 0.74
CA CYS A 149 -8.31 -1.50 1.82
C CYS A 149 -8.84 -2.48 2.87
N ALA A 150 -7.93 -3.14 3.59
CA ALA A 150 -8.25 -3.94 4.76
C ALA A 150 -7.18 -3.75 5.83
N GLY A 151 -7.59 -3.66 7.09
CA GLY A 151 -6.69 -3.60 8.25
C GLY A 151 -6.43 -4.97 8.84
N VAL A 152 -5.63 -5.01 9.90
CA VAL A 152 -5.41 -6.23 10.69
C VAL A 152 -6.73 -6.74 11.28
N THR A 153 -7.59 -5.81 11.70
CA THR A 153 -8.98 -6.07 12.10
C THR A 153 -9.90 -5.02 11.50
N PRO A 154 -11.22 -5.28 11.38
CA PRO A 154 -12.18 -4.24 10.97
C PRO A 154 -12.15 -3.00 11.85
N GLU A 155 -11.93 -3.15 13.15
CA GLU A 155 -11.84 -2.03 14.10
C GLU A 155 -10.59 -1.17 13.84
N SER A 156 -9.41 -1.80 13.69
CA SER A 156 -8.18 -1.07 13.44
C SER A 156 -8.18 -0.41 12.06
N HIS A 157 -8.85 -1.01 11.06
CA HIS A 157 -9.12 -0.40 9.77
C HIS A 157 -9.87 0.92 9.92
N GLU A 158 -11.01 0.93 10.61
CA GLU A 158 -11.81 2.14 10.82
C GLU A 158 -11.06 3.19 11.65
N ASN A 159 -10.28 2.78 12.65
CA ASN A 159 -9.45 3.69 13.44
C ASN A 159 -8.39 4.39 12.59
N ALA A 160 -7.75 3.67 11.68
CA ALA A 160 -6.76 4.23 10.76
C ALA A 160 -7.40 5.21 9.76
N LEU A 161 -8.57 4.87 9.20
CA LEU A 161 -9.31 5.77 8.31
C LEU A 161 -9.64 7.09 9.02
N LYS A 162 -10.16 7.04 10.25
CA LYS A 162 -10.45 8.24 11.06
C LYS A 162 -9.19 9.07 11.34
N ALA A 163 -8.08 8.40 11.63
CA ALA A 163 -6.80 9.09 11.87
C ALA A 163 -6.32 9.82 10.61
N MET A 164 -6.45 9.19 9.44
CA MET A 164 -6.10 9.81 8.16
C MET A 164 -7.01 10.99 7.82
N GLU A 165 -8.32 10.88 8.05
CA GLU A 165 -9.27 12.00 7.89
C GLU A 165 -8.88 13.22 8.73
N MET A 166 -8.43 13.01 9.98
CA MET A 166 -7.94 14.09 10.84
C MET A 166 -6.67 14.76 10.29
N CYS A 167 -5.86 14.01 9.52
CA CYS A 167 -4.68 14.52 8.82
C CYS A 167 -4.99 15.05 7.41
N GLN A 168 -6.27 15.30 7.09
CA GLN A 168 -6.72 15.83 5.80
C GLN A 168 -6.46 14.91 4.59
N VAL A 169 -6.43 13.61 4.82
CA VAL A 169 -6.53 12.61 3.76
C VAL A 169 -8.02 12.39 3.47
N GLU A 170 -8.39 12.41 2.20
CA GLU A 170 -9.76 12.11 1.79
C GLU A 170 -10.00 10.60 1.87
N VAL A 171 -11.06 10.18 2.56
CA VAL A 171 -11.46 8.78 2.65
C VAL A 171 -12.74 8.57 1.85
N VAL A 172 -12.65 7.80 0.77
CA VAL A 172 -13.79 7.37 -0.03
C VAL A 172 -14.26 6.00 0.48
N ARG A 173 -15.59 5.83 0.68
CA ARG A 173 -16.21 4.60 1.19
C ARG A 173 -17.16 3.97 0.20
#